data_cf20178688157cf7654962caa35b0f7e
#
_entry.id   cf20178688157cf7654962caa35b0f7e
#
_cell.length_a   1.000
_cell.length_b   1.000
_cell.length_c   1.000
_cell.angle_alpha   90.00
_cell.angle_beta   90.00
_cell.angle_gamma   90.00
#
_symmetry.space_group_name_H-M   'P 1'
#
loop_
_entity.id
_entity.type
_entity.pdbx_description
1 polymer ?
#
loop_
_entity_poly.entity_id
_entity_poly.type
_entity_poly.pdbx_seq_one_letter_code
_entity_poly.pdbx_strand_id
1 'polypeptide(L)'
;MKSRTLILSIIYCLLLVACSGGESNNKYSNLRARLSIDNVLQASVLHAACESMGEFCAITSDGQSLIFTNAAGKTSKIPLTAMSDYSGYNLGLNSGYIVGRLAIPEMGEDNVRVVCFDRACPNCYQNYNITKPLALQTSGYAFCKSCNRTYNLNDCGSLSDGPSGRNLYRYRVSYITNSMGLWGLYINN
;
A
#
# COMPACT_ATOMS: atom_id res chain seq x y z
N MET A 1 38.75 -40.36 19.15
CA MET A 1 37.56 -39.79 19.80
C MET A 1 37.49 -38.26 19.68
N LYS A 2 38.57 -37.50 19.72
CA LYS A 2 38.56 -35.99 19.66
C LYS A 2 38.05 -35.40 18.34
N SER A 3 38.22 -36.09 17.19
CA SER A 3 37.78 -35.57 15.87
C SER A 3 36.26 -35.62 15.69
N ARG A 4 35.56 -36.63 16.21
CA ARG A 4 34.09 -36.75 16.10
C ARG A 4 33.34 -35.71 16.92
N THR A 5 33.84 -35.31 18.07
CA THR A 5 33.25 -34.30 18.92
C THR A 5 33.41 -32.90 18.31
N LEU A 6 34.52 -32.63 17.61
CA LEU A 6 34.76 -31.37 16.93
C LEU A 6 33.78 -31.16 15.74
N ILE A 7 33.54 -32.21 14.96
CA ILE A 7 32.62 -32.18 13.80
C ILE A 7 31.18 -31.99 14.28
N LEU A 8 30.76 -32.67 15.34
CA LEU A 8 29.42 -32.46 15.92
C LEU A 8 29.22 -31.04 16.46
N SER A 9 30.24 -30.44 17.08
CA SER A 9 30.18 -29.05 17.57
C SER A 9 30.04 -28.03 16.43
N ILE A 10 30.74 -28.23 15.31
CA ILE A 10 30.66 -27.36 14.13
C ILE A 10 29.28 -27.48 13.47
N ILE A 11 28.71 -28.68 13.36
CA ILE A 11 27.37 -28.89 12.80
C ILE A 11 26.30 -28.22 13.70
N TYR A 12 26.45 -28.32 15.03
CA TYR A 12 25.54 -27.67 15.97
C TYR A 12 25.60 -26.13 15.90
N CYS A 13 26.79 -25.53 15.74
CA CYS A 13 26.94 -24.10 15.52
C CYS A 13 26.37 -23.65 14.17
N LEU A 14 26.45 -24.44 13.11
CA LEU A 14 25.85 -24.10 11.81
C LEU A 14 24.32 -24.15 11.83
N LEU A 15 23.70 -24.96 12.67
CA LEU A 15 22.26 -25.03 12.84
C LEU A 15 21.69 -23.83 13.63
N LEU A 16 22.51 -23.15 14.45
CA LEU A 16 22.07 -21.98 15.22
C LEU A 16 22.10 -20.67 14.40
N VAL A 17 22.77 -20.64 13.25
CA VAL A 17 22.84 -19.45 12.38
C VAL A 17 21.65 -19.36 11.41
N ALA A 18 20.85 -20.42 11.30
CA ALA A 18 19.69 -20.48 10.39
C ALA A 18 18.43 -19.73 10.90
N CYS A 19 18.48 -19.06 12.07
CA CYS A 19 17.39 -18.28 12.62
C CYS A 19 17.75 -16.79 12.67
N SER A 20 18.10 -16.18 11.53
CA SER A 20 18.25 -14.73 11.45
C SER A 20 17.30 -14.17 10.41
N GLY A 21 16.35 -13.40 10.89
CA GLY A 21 15.56 -12.49 10.07
C GLY A 21 14.20 -13.01 9.62
N GLY A 22 13.38 -13.48 10.54
CA GLY A 22 11.94 -13.41 10.34
C GLY A 22 11.57 -11.93 10.24
N GLU A 23 11.45 -11.37 9.04
CA GLU A 23 10.65 -10.16 8.89
C GLU A 23 9.31 -10.47 9.55
N SER A 24 8.92 -9.67 10.52
CA SER A 24 7.60 -9.81 11.11
C SER A 24 6.61 -9.73 9.95
N ASN A 25 5.88 -10.81 9.68
CA ASN A 25 4.84 -10.89 8.66
C ASN A 25 3.62 -10.03 9.08
N ASN A 26 3.86 -8.81 9.51
CA ASN A 26 2.80 -7.85 9.74
C ASN A 26 2.24 -7.45 8.38
N LYS A 27 1.04 -7.91 8.08
CA LYS A 27 0.27 -7.56 6.89
C LYS A 27 0.20 -6.04 6.68
N TYR A 28 0.26 -5.26 7.76
CA TYR A 28 0.17 -3.80 7.76
C TYR A 28 1.45 -3.15 8.26
N SER A 29 1.79 -2.02 7.65
CA SER A 29 2.91 -1.18 8.03
C SER A 29 2.66 -0.50 9.38
N ASN A 30 3.72 -0.23 10.14
CA ASN A 30 3.67 0.59 11.37
C ASN A 30 3.84 2.10 11.08
N LEU A 31 3.96 2.50 9.82
CA LEU A 31 4.04 3.90 9.44
C LEU A 31 2.71 4.60 9.69
N ARG A 32 2.78 5.85 10.16
CA ARG A 32 1.59 6.63 10.47
C ARG A 32 0.77 6.89 9.21
N ALA A 33 -0.52 6.59 9.28
CA ALA A 33 -1.50 6.84 8.23
C ALA A 33 -2.81 7.33 8.85
N ARG A 34 -3.41 8.36 8.27
CA ARG A 34 -4.74 8.84 8.66
C ARG A 34 -5.37 9.62 7.51
N LEU A 35 -6.52 9.16 7.05
CA LEU A 35 -7.35 9.88 6.09
C LEU A 35 -8.80 9.45 6.28
N SER A 36 -9.71 10.42 6.34
CA SER A 36 -11.15 10.22 6.42
C SER A 36 -11.82 10.94 5.26
N ILE A 37 -12.57 10.21 4.44
CA ILE A 37 -13.38 10.73 3.35
C ILE A 37 -14.81 10.24 3.58
N ASP A 38 -15.69 11.14 4.03
CA ASP A 38 -17.05 10.76 4.44
C ASP A 38 -17.99 10.52 3.26
N ASN A 39 -17.67 11.10 2.09
CA ASN A 39 -18.47 10.92 0.88
C ASN A 39 -17.58 10.71 -0.35
N VAL A 40 -17.32 9.43 -0.65
CA VAL A 40 -16.52 9.01 -1.81
C VAL A 40 -17.17 9.36 -3.15
N LEU A 41 -18.50 9.52 -3.20
CA LEU A 41 -19.23 9.86 -4.43
C LEU A 41 -18.87 11.23 -4.99
N GLN A 42 -18.30 12.13 -4.16
CA GLN A 42 -17.80 13.43 -4.62
C GLN A 42 -16.57 13.31 -5.55
N ALA A 43 -15.87 12.15 -5.51
CA ALA A 43 -14.69 11.89 -6.33
C ALA A 43 -14.91 10.67 -7.21
N SER A 44 -15.35 10.90 -8.44
CA SER A 44 -15.67 9.81 -9.38
C SER A 44 -14.53 8.82 -9.62
N VAL A 45 -13.28 9.27 -9.61
CA VAL A 45 -12.09 8.41 -9.76
C VAL A 45 -11.89 7.52 -8.53
N LEU A 46 -12.04 8.05 -7.32
CA LEU A 46 -11.96 7.27 -6.10
C LEU A 46 -13.11 6.26 -6.00
N HIS A 47 -14.32 6.71 -6.31
CA HIS A 47 -15.50 5.84 -6.30
C HIS A 47 -15.30 4.65 -7.26
N ALA A 48 -14.84 4.90 -8.49
CA ALA A 48 -14.54 3.84 -9.44
C ALA A 48 -13.48 2.87 -8.91
N ALA A 49 -12.41 3.36 -8.29
CA ALA A 49 -11.36 2.52 -7.72
C ALA A 49 -11.84 1.66 -6.54
N CYS A 50 -12.84 2.14 -5.76
CA CYS A 50 -13.42 1.38 -4.66
C CYS A 50 -14.46 0.34 -5.12
N GLU A 51 -15.15 0.57 -6.25
CA GLU A 51 -16.23 -0.30 -6.72
C GLU A 51 -15.78 -1.30 -7.80
N SER A 52 -14.87 -0.90 -8.68
CA SER A 52 -14.44 -1.73 -9.80
C SER A 52 -13.25 -2.62 -9.41
N MET A 53 -13.38 -3.93 -9.63
CA MET A 53 -12.32 -4.89 -9.37
C MET A 53 -11.08 -4.61 -10.24
N GLY A 54 -9.91 -4.62 -9.61
CA GLY A 54 -8.63 -4.38 -10.28
C GLY A 54 -8.34 -2.92 -10.61
N GLU A 55 -9.24 -2.00 -10.25
CA GLU A 55 -9.05 -0.56 -10.45
C GLU A 55 -8.38 0.09 -9.24
N PHE A 56 -7.45 0.99 -9.53
CA PHE A 56 -6.68 1.72 -8.50
C PHE A 56 -6.58 3.20 -8.83
N CYS A 57 -6.52 4.03 -7.80
CA CYS A 57 -6.20 5.44 -7.93
C CYS A 57 -5.14 5.88 -6.92
N ALA A 58 -4.34 6.86 -7.30
CA ALA A 58 -3.45 7.58 -6.42
C ALA A 58 -4.23 8.70 -5.72
N ILE A 59 -4.04 8.84 -4.41
CA ILE A 59 -4.56 9.94 -3.59
C ILE A 59 -3.38 10.84 -3.23
N THR A 60 -3.45 12.10 -3.63
CA THR A 60 -2.46 13.14 -3.33
C THR A 60 -3.14 14.40 -2.82
N SER A 61 -2.37 15.38 -2.39
CA SER A 61 -2.91 16.69 -2.01
C SER A 61 -2.12 17.82 -2.65
N ASP A 62 -2.80 18.88 -3.05
CA ASP A 62 -2.20 20.17 -3.45
C ASP A 62 -2.24 21.21 -2.31
N GLY A 63 -2.61 20.79 -1.10
CA GLY A 63 -2.76 21.66 0.07
C GLY A 63 -4.12 22.33 0.19
N GLN A 64 -4.94 22.32 -0.87
CA GLN A 64 -6.31 22.86 -0.88
C GLN A 64 -7.35 21.77 -1.13
N SER A 65 -6.95 20.71 -1.83
CA SER A 65 -7.81 19.59 -2.20
C SER A 65 -7.06 18.26 -2.12
N LEU A 66 -7.81 17.18 -1.90
CA LEU A 66 -7.37 15.85 -2.26
C LEU A 66 -7.59 15.63 -3.75
N ILE A 67 -6.58 15.07 -4.41
CA ILE A 67 -6.57 14.78 -5.84
C ILE A 67 -6.49 13.27 -6.03
N PHE A 68 -7.42 12.73 -6.78
CA PHE A 68 -7.52 11.30 -7.11
C PHE A 68 -7.19 11.12 -8.58
N THR A 69 -6.18 10.30 -8.89
CA THR A 69 -5.71 10.10 -10.26
C THR A 69 -5.61 8.60 -10.55
N ASN A 70 -6.27 8.10 -11.58
CA ASN A 70 -6.15 6.72 -12.01
C ASN A 70 -4.96 6.50 -12.97
N ALA A 71 -4.72 5.25 -13.36
CA ALA A 71 -3.62 4.88 -14.26
C ALA A 71 -3.73 5.52 -15.67
N ALA A 72 -4.94 5.86 -16.13
CA ALA A 72 -5.17 6.56 -17.39
C ALA A 72 -4.99 8.10 -17.29
N GLY A 73 -4.64 8.62 -16.11
CA GLY A 73 -4.48 10.06 -15.89
C GLY A 73 -5.78 10.82 -15.66
N LYS A 74 -6.94 10.16 -15.61
CA LYS A 74 -8.20 10.80 -15.23
C LYS A 74 -8.13 11.24 -13.78
N THR A 75 -8.61 12.46 -13.49
CA THR A 75 -8.58 13.05 -12.15
C THR A 75 -9.96 13.44 -11.66
N SER A 76 -10.14 13.39 -10.33
CA SER A 76 -11.22 14.05 -9.61
C SER A 76 -10.67 14.67 -8.33
N LYS A 77 -11.39 15.62 -7.71
CA LYS A 77 -10.91 16.34 -6.53
C LYS A 77 -12.00 16.46 -5.49
N ILE A 78 -11.59 16.48 -4.20
CA ILE A 78 -12.43 16.89 -3.07
C ILE A 78 -11.71 18.03 -2.37
N PRO A 79 -12.34 19.23 -2.23
CA PRO A 79 -11.77 20.31 -1.43
C PRO A 79 -11.57 19.88 0.02
N LEU A 80 -10.45 20.24 0.64
CA LEU A 80 -10.19 19.91 2.05
C LEU A 80 -11.23 20.50 2.99
N THR A 81 -11.83 21.65 2.63
CA THR A 81 -12.93 22.26 3.38
C THR A 81 -14.22 21.44 3.39
N ALA A 82 -14.37 20.49 2.47
CA ALA A 82 -15.51 19.57 2.43
C ALA A 82 -15.28 18.31 3.26
N MET A 83 -14.10 18.15 3.91
CA MET A 83 -13.79 17.02 4.77
C MET A 83 -14.10 17.37 6.22
N SER A 84 -14.75 16.46 6.94
CA SER A 84 -15.11 16.65 8.35
C SER A 84 -13.90 16.77 9.28
N ASP A 85 -12.76 16.19 8.92
CA ASP A 85 -11.55 16.13 9.75
C ASP A 85 -10.27 16.36 8.92
N TYR A 86 -10.26 17.46 8.13
CA TYR A 86 -9.12 17.75 7.26
C TYR A 86 -7.85 18.14 8.03
N SER A 87 -7.98 18.68 9.24
CA SER A 87 -6.85 19.11 10.07
C SER A 87 -6.00 17.94 10.60
N GLY A 88 -6.53 16.72 10.55
CA GLY A 88 -5.89 15.52 11.07
C GLY A 88 -5.39 14.53 10.02
N TYR A 89 -5.52 14.82 8.71
CA TYR A 89 -5.06 13.86 7.71
C TYR A 89 -3.53 13.75 7.63
N ASN A 90 -3.08 12.57 7.29
CA ASN A 90 -1.68 12.25 7.01
C ASN A 90 -1.63 11.34 5.78
N LEU A 91 -0.77 11.64 4.84
CA LEU A 91 -0.62 10.89 3.59
C LEU A 91 0.61 9.97 3.60
N GLY A 92 0.73 9.16 4.63
CA GLY A 92 1.79 8.16 4.76
C GLY A 92 3.18 8.83 4.79
N LEU A 93 4.08 8.38 3.93
CA LEU A 93 5.41 8.95 3.74
C LEU A 93 5.40 10.25 2.91
N ASN A 94 4.33 11.03 2.98
CA ASN A 94 4.14 12.31 2.26
C ASN A 94 4.12 12.19 0.71
N SER A 95 3.98 10.97 0.18
CA SER A 95 3.82 10.74 -1.26
C SER A 95 2.38 10.48 -1.68
N GLY A 96 1.48 10.34 -0.73
CA GLY A 96 0.09 9.97 -0.95
C GLY A 96 -0.15 8.47 -0.79
N TYR A 97 -1.35 8.04 -1.14
CA TYR A 97 -1.77 6.65 -1.10
C TYR A 97 -2.08 6.12 -2.50
N ILE A 98 -2.07 4.81 -2.64
CA ILE A 98 -2.69 4.06 -3.73
C ILE A 98 -3.82 3.26 -3.12
N VAL A 99 -5.04 3.52 -3.56
CA VAL A 99 -6.26 2.84 -3.08
C VAL A 99 -6.97 2.21 -4.25
N GLY A 100 -7.52 1.03 -4.04
CA GLY A 100 -8.34 0.36 -5.04
C GLY A 100 -8.89 -0.96 -4.57
N ARG A 101 -9.76 -1.55 -5.38
CA ARG A 101 -10.36 -2.85 -5.12
C ARG A 101 -9.54 -3.94 -5.82
N LEU A 102 -9.19 -4.99 -5.10
CA LEU A 102 -8.47 -6.13 -5.68
C LEU A 102 -9.28 -6.76 -6.82
N ALA A 103 -8.61 -7.37 -7.78
CA ALA A 103 -9.26 -8.14 -8.84
C ALA A 103 -9.76 -9.50 -8.36
N ILE A 104 -9.08 -10.09 -7.37
CA ILE A 104 -9.40 -11.39 -6.77
C ILE A 104 -9.32 -11.28 -5.25
N PRO A 105 -10.04 -12.12 -4.49
CA PRO A 105 -9.91 -12.19 -3.03
C PRO A 105 -8.48 -12.55 -2.61
N GLU A 106 -8.05 -12.04 -1.46
CA GLU A 106 -6.82 -12.50 -0.83
C GLU A 106 -6.97 -13.94 -0.35
N MET A 107 -5.86 -14.66 -0.25
CA MET A 107 -5.86 -16.03 0.26
C MET A 107 -6.51 -16.09 1.66
N GLY A 108 -7.52 -16.93 1.80
CA GLY A 108 -8.28 -17.09 3.06
C GLY A 108 -9.38 -16.05 3.28
N GLU A 109 -9.68 -15.22 2.29
CA GLU A 109 -10.77 -14.23 2.34
C GLU A 109 -11.86 -14.60 1.32
N ASP A 110 -13.12 -14.53 1.73
CA ASP A 110 -14.25 -14.86 0.84
C ASP A 110 -14.62 -13.72 -0.12
N ASN A 111 -14.23 -12.48 0.24
CA ASN A 111 -14.64 -11.28 -0.50
C ASN A 111 -13.45 -10.43 -0.96
N VAL A 112 -13.62 -9.83 -2.13
CA VAL A 112 -12.69 -8.83 -2.67
C VAL A 112 -12.81 -7.55 -1.86
N ARG A 113 -11.68 -7.07 -1.33
CA ARG A 113 -11.62 -5.89 -0.48
C ARG A 113 -10.98 -4.70 -1.18
N VAL A 114 -11.32 -3.52 -0.70
CA VAL A 114 -10.54 -2.30 -0.94
C VAL A 114 -9.26 -2.41 -0.13
N VAL A 115 -8.14 -2.04 -0.76
CA VAL A 115 -6.80 -2.03 -0.15
C VAL A 115 -6.17 -0.65 -0.27
N CYS A 116 -5.22 -0.37 0.62
CA CYS A 116 -4.49 0.88 0.64
C CYS A 116 -3.00 0.63 0.80
N PHE A 117 -2.19 1.22 -0.08
CA PHE A 117 -0.75 1.19 -0.03
C PHE A 117 -0.18 2.61 0.06
N ASP A 118 1.02 2.74 0.65
CA ASP A 118 1.80 3.97 0.51
C ASP A 118 2.23 4.16 -0.94
N ARG A 119 2.10 5.37 -1.44
CA ARG A 119 2.58 5.69 -2.80
C ARG A 119 4.09 5.90 -2.87
N ALA A 120 4.79 5.98 -1.74
CA ALA A 120 6.24 5.99 -1.72
C ALA A 120 6.83 4.60 -1.99
N CYS A 121 7.87 4.54 -2.81
CA CYS A 121 8.61 3.29 -3.03
C CYS A 121 9.32 2.85 -1.74
N PRO A 122 9.01 1.67 -1.17
CA PRO A 122 9.59 1.20 0.08
C PRO A 122 11.11 1.00 -0.02
N ASN A 123 11.58 0.54 -1.16
CA ASN A 123 13.00 0.26 -1.38
C ASN A 123 13.85 1.53 -1.50
N CYS A 124 13.33 2.59 -2.13
CA CYS A 124 14.01 3.90 -2.15
C CYS A 124 14.03 4.52 -0.76
N TYR A 125 12.94 4.41 -0.01
CA TYR A 125 12.85 4.93 1.35
C TYR A 125 13.80 4.21 2.31
N GLN A 126 13.81 2.88 2.32
CA GLN A 126 14.67 2.09 3.20
C GLN A 126 16.15 2.24 2.89
N ASN A 127 16.53 2.26 1.60
CA ASN A 127 17.95 2.27 1.23
C ASN A 127 18.58 3.67 1.31
N TYR A 128 17.78 4.72 1.07
CA TYR A 128 18.32 6.07 0.90
C TYR A 128 17.61 7.13 1.74
N ASN A 129 16.59 6.75 2.52
CA ASN A 129 15.69 7.65 3.24
C ASN A 129 15.06 8.74 2.34
N ILE A 130 14.78 8.37 1.08
CA ILE A 130 14.23 9.28 0.08
C ILE A 130 12.86 8.76 -0.35
N THR A 131 11.84 9.59 -0.20
CA THR A 131 10.50 9.31 -0.73
C THR A 131 10.47 9.50 -2.24
N LYS A 132 10.25 8.43 -2.98
CA LYS A 132 10.06 8.43 -4.44
C LYS A 132 8.66 7.90 -4.75
N PRO A 133 7.78 8.73 -5.35
CA PRO A 133 6.42 8.31 -5.63
C PRO A 133 6.39 7.26 -6.73
N LEU A 134 5.51 6.28 -6.55
CA LEU A 134 5.17 5.28 -7.55
C LEU A 134 4.23 5.88 -8.59
N ALA A 135 4.42 5.49 -9.85
CA ALA A 135 3.50 5.77 -10.93
C ALA A 135 2.55 4.58 -11.11
N LEU A 136 1.24 4.85 -11.08
CA LEU A 136 0.24 3.84 -11.43
C LEU A 136 0.37 3.46 -12.89
N GLN A 137 0.25 2.17 -13.15
CA GLN A 137 0.16 1.60 -14.49
C GLN A 137 -1.18 0.89 -14.64
N THR A 138 -1.57 0.63 -15.88
CA THR A 138 -2.75 -0.18 -16.20
C THR A 138 -2.62 -1.59 -15.62
N SER A 139 -3.75 -2.30 -15.51
CA SER A 139 -3.80 -3.69 -15.03
C SER A 139 -3.35 -3.88 -13.58
N GLY A 140 -3.41 -2.83 -12.75
CA GLY A 140 -3.16 -2.93 -11.30
C GLY A 140 -1.69 -3.05 -10.93
N TYR A 141 -0.80 -2.37 -11.65
CA TYR A 141 0.62 -2.28 -11.30
C TYR A 141 1.01 -0.87 -10.86
N ALA A 142 2.09 -0.80 -10.08
CA ALA A 142 2.73 0.45 -9.69
C ALA A 142 4.24 0.37 -9.95
N PHE A 143 4.82 1.40 -10.57
CA PHE A 143 6.21 1.42 -11.01
C PHE A 143 7.02 2.53 -10.34
N CYS A 144 8.22 2.19 -9.88
CA CYS A 144 9.19 3.15 -9.37
C CYS A 144 10.25 3.49 -10.42
N LYS A 145 10.19 4.71 -10.96
CA LYS A 145 11.18 5.19 -11.96
C LYS A 145 12.61 5.30 -11.40
N SER A 146 12.76 5.44 -10.08
CA SER A 146 14.08 5.67 -9.45
C SER A 146 14.88 4.40 -9.26
N CYS A 147 14.23 3.26 -9.03
CA CYS A 147 14.91 1.99 -8.78
C CYS A 147 14.45 0.85 -9.70
N ASN A 148 13.65 1.16 -10.71
CA ASN A 148 13.15 0.23 -11.73
C ASN A 148 12.48 -1.02 -11.14
N ARG A 149 11.63 -0.82 -10.12
CA ARG A 149 10.84 -1.89 -9.51
C ARG A 149 9.37 -1.73 -9.87
N THR A 150 8.73 -2.84 -10.19
CA THR A 150 7.29 -2.93 -10.43
C THR A 150 6.62 -3.74 -9.33
N TYR A 151 5.47 -3.28 -8.87
CA TYR A 151 4.68 -3.90 -7.81
C TYR A 151 3.31 -4.29 -8.33
N ASN A 152 2.87 -5.50 -7.98
CA ASN A 152 1.52 -5.96 -8.30
C ASN A 152 0.55 -5.58 -7.18
N LEU A 153 -0.35 -4.65 -7.44
CA LEU A 153 -1.33 -4.17 -6.46
C LEU A 153 -2.40 -5.23 -6.17
N ASN A 154 -2.72 -6.09 -7.16
CA ASN A 154 -3.68 -7.18 -7.00
C ASN A 154 -3.12 -8.36 -6.20
N ASP A 155 -1.79 -8.40 -6.03
CA ASP A 155 -1.11 -9.37 -5.18
C ASP A 155 -0.50 -8.67 -3.95
N CYS A 156 -1.36 -8.00 -3.18
CA CYS A 156 -1.01 -7.33 -1.92
C CYS A 156 0.16 -6.35 -1.99
N GLY A 157 0.46 -5.79 -3.16
CA GLY A 157 1.60 -4.90 -3.36
C GLY A 157 2.95 -5.62 -3.41
N SER A 158 2.96 -6.89 -3.79
CA SER A 158 4.18 -7.69 -3.94
C SER A 158 5.09 -7.13 -5.02
N LEU A 159 6.40 -7.26 -4.81
CA LEU A 159 7.40 -6.94 -5.83
C LEU A 159 7.28 -7.94 -6.99
N SER A 160 6.89 -7.47 -8.16
CA SER A 160 6.64 -8.28 -9.35
C SER A 160 7.82 -8.32 -10.32
N ASP A 161 8.58 -7.21 -10.42
CA ASP A 161 9.72 -7.12 -11.35
C ASP A 161 10.76 -6.13 -10.83
N GLY A 162 12.02 -6.35 -11.24
CA GLY A 162 13.18 -5.54 -10.87
C GLY A 162 14.07 -6.21 -9.83
N PRO A 163 15.08 -5.49 -9.30
CA PRO A 163 15.99 -6.01 -8.27
C PRO A 163 15.22 -6.45 -7.01
N SER A 164 15.72 -7.48 -6.30
CA SER A 164 15.12 -7.97 -5.05
C SER A 164 14.90 -6.82 -4.05
N GLY A 165 13.86 -6.94 -3.25
CA GLY A 165 13.49 -5.89 -2.31
C GLY A 165 12.21 -6.18 -1.54
N ARG A 166 11.69 -5.15 -0.89
CA ARG A 166 10.48 -5.20 -0.07
C ARG A 166 9.23 -4.96 -0.90
N ASN A 167 8.12 -5.54 -0.45
CA ASN A 167 6.77 -5.25 -0.91
C ASN A 167 6.32 -3.85 -0.46
N LEU A 168 5.21 -3.36 -1.01
CA LEU A 168 4.63 -2.07 -0.65
C LEU A 168 4.22 -2.02 0.83
N TYR A 169 4.36 -0.85 1.44
CA TYR A 169 3.75 -0.58 2.74
C TYR A 169 2.23 -0.55 2.58
N ARG A 170 1.55 -1.37 3.35
CA ARG A 170 0.10 -1.49 3.34
C ARG A 170 -0.49 -0.88 4.61
N TYR A 171 -1.62 -0.21 4.48
CA TYR A 171 -2.38 0.39 5.58
C TYR A 171 -3.73 -0.26 5.75
N ARG A 172 -4.28 -0.15 6.97
CA ARG A 172 -5.67 -0.54 7.20
C ARG A 172 -6.58 0.44 6.50
N VAL A 173 -7.59 -0.08 5.84
CA VAL A 173 -8.61 0.71 5.16
C VAL A 173 -9.98 0.10 5.40
N SER A 174 -10.95 0.95 5.68
CA SER A 174 -12.36 0.61 5.78
C SER A 174 -13.11 1.37 4.71
N TYR A 175 -13.78 0.66 3.83
CA TYR A 175 -14.69 1.22 2.85
C TYR A 175 -16.11 0.83 3.27
N ILE A 176 -16.92 1.82 3.59
CA ILE A 176 -18.26 1.62 4.17
C ILE A 176 -19.28 2.12 3.18
N THR A 177 -20.20 1.24 2.80
CA THR A 177 -21.38 1.56 2.01
C THR A 177 -22.60 1.21 2.84
N ASN A 178 -23.56 2.11 2.98
CA ASN A 178 -24.79 1.82 3.68
C ASN A 178 -26.03 2.10 2.82
N SER A 179 -27.15 1.52 3.24
CA SER A 179 -28.43 1.69 2.56
C SER A 179 -28.97 3.12 2.58
N MET A 180 -28.38 4.00 3.40
CA MET A 180 -28.73 5.44 3.48
C MET A 180 -27.88 6.31 2.53
N GLY A 181 -27.06 5.69 1.65
CA GLY A 181 -26.26 6.42 0.65
C GLY A 181 -25.00 7.06 1.19
N LEU A 182 -24.52 6.66 2.38
CA LEU A 182 -23.23 7.07 2.88
C LEU A 182 -22.14 6.13 2.33
N TRP A 183 -21.14 6.71 1.72
CA TRP A 183 -20.03 6.02 1.07
C TRP A 183 -18.72 6.58 1.62
N GLY A 184 -18.22 6.00 2.69
CA GLY A 184 -17.04 6.49 3.39
C GLY A 184 -15.79 5.66 3.13
N LEU A 185 -14.63 6.30 3.08
CA LEU A 185 -13.32 5.67 3.04
C LEU A 185 -12.47 6.18 4.21
N TYR A 186 -11.99 5.27 5.05
CA TYR A 186 -11.20 5.56 6.23
C TYR A 186 -9.90 4.78 6.20
N ILE A 187 -8.77 5.48 6.22
CA ILE A 187 -7.43 4.92 6.24
C ILE A 187 -6.81 5.25 7.59
N ASN A 188 -6.31 4.25 8.27
CA ASN A 188 -5.64 4.40 9.55
C ASN A 188 -4.54 3.35 9.75
N ASN A 189 -3.74 3.61 10.79
CA ASN A 189 -2.75 2.63 11.25
C ASN A 189 -2.47 2.82 12.74
#